data_e2a4b672f6a83f6492677a108ea0b756
#
_entry.id   e2a4b672f6a83f6492677a108ea0b756
#
_cell.length_a   1.000
_cell.length_b   1.000
_cell.length_c   1.000
_cell.angle_alpha   90.00
_cell.angle_beta   90.00
_cell.angle_gamma   90.00
#
_symmetry.space_group_name_H-M   'P 1'
#
loop_
_entity.id
_entity.type
_entity.pdbx_description
1 polymer ?
#
loop_
_entity_poly.entity_id
_entity_poly.type
_entity_poly.pdbx_seq_one_letter_code
_entity_poly.pdbx_strand_id
1 'polypeptide(L)' 'MIFVKEYFDGVSYNATDWLNHEIELNKHCWKHEVVGFQLGLEDVATILVEWVGLAGNEFEEWEHEDF' A
#
# COMPACT_ATOMS: atom_id res chain seq x y z
N MET A 1 -6.24 0.74 14.11
CA MET A 1 -5.51 -0.42 13.58
C MET A 1 -4.32 0.07 12.78
N ILE A 2 -3.18 -0.61 12.93
CA ILE A 2 -1.94 -0.26 12.21
C ILE A 2 -1.41 -1.55 11.60
N PHE A 3 -1.02 -1.49 10.32
CA PHE A 3 -0.35 -2.62 9.69
C PHE A 3 0.62 -2.13 8.63
N VAL A 4 1.57 -2.98 8.27
CA VAL A 4 2.54 -2.70 7.21
C VAL A 4 2.25 -3.61 6.05
N LYS A 5 2.23 -3.04 4.85
CA LYS A 5 1.98 -3.79 3.63
C LYS A 5 3.14 -3.58 2.65
N GLU A 6 3.49 -4.64 1.95
CA GLU A 6 4.56 -4.61 0.95
C GLU A 6 3.95 -4.52 -0.44
N TYR A 7 4.47 -3.59 -1.25
CA TYR A 7 4.08 -3.44 -2.65
C TYR A 7 5.29 -3.72 -3.51
N PHE A 8 5.10 -4.53 -4.54
CA PHE A 8 6.22 -4.94 -5.40
C PHE A 8 5.80 -4.97 -6.86
N ASP A 9 6.78 -4.91 -7.75
CA ASP A 9 6.52 -4.96 -9.19
C ASP A 9 6.05 -6.35 -9.59
N GLY A 10 4.98 -6.39 -10.37
CA GLY A 10 4.42 -7.63 -10.91
C GLY A 10 4.51 -7.63 -12.44
N VAL A 11 3.89 -8.64 -13.05
CA VAL A 11 3.95 -8.84 -14.49
C VAL A 11 3.23 -7.75 -15.26
N SER A 12 2.05 -7.34 -14.79
CA SER A 12 1.20 -6.38 -15.51
C SER A 12 1.02 -5.06 -14.76
N TYR A 13 1.77 -4.84 -13.69
CA TYR A 13 1.69 -3.62 -12.90
C TYR A 13 3.01 -3.40 -12.18
N ASN A 14 3.25 -2.18 -11.70
CA ASN A 14 4.42 -1.91 -10.87
C ASN A 14 3.98 -1.50 -9.46
N ALA A 15 4.95 -1.51 -8.53
CA ALA A 15 4.69 -1.22 -7.12
C ALA A 15 4.03 0.15 -6.93
N THR A 16 4.49 1.14 -7.68
CA THR A 16 3.96 2.50 -7.58
C THR A 16 2.49 2.58 -8.00
N ASP A 17 2.15 1.92 -9.11
CA ASP A 17 0.77 1.91 -9.59
C ASP A 17 -0.14 1.21 -8.61
N TRP A 18 0.29 0.06 -8.09
CA TRP A 18 -0.47 -0.67 -7.10
C TRP A 18 -0.71 0.18 -5.86
N LEU A 19 0.36 0.80 -5.33
CA LEU A 19 0.24 1.65 -4.15
C LEU A 19 -0.72 2.82 -4.40
N ASN A 20 -0.60 3.49 -5.53
CA ASN A 20 -1.45 4.63 -5.85
C ASN A 20 -2.92 4.24 -5.93
N HIS A 21 -3.24 3.07 -6.48
CA HIS A 21 -4.61 2.57 -6.50
C HIS A 21 -5.14 2.37 -5.09
N GLU A 22 -4.35 1.78 -4.21
CA GLU A 22 -4.79 1.55 -2.83
C GLU A 22 -4.91 2.83 -2.03
N ILE A 23 -4.06 3.82 -2.30
CA ILE A 23 -4.19 5.13 -1.69
C ILE A 23 -5.54 5.75 -2.05
N GLU A 24 -5.92 5.70 -3.33
CA GLU A 24 -7.20 6.24 -3.77
C GLU A 24 -8.39 5.51 -3.15
N LEU A 25 -8.30 4.19 -3.02
CA LEU A 25 -9.37 3.39 -2.43
C LEU A 25 -9.56 3.69 -0.95
N ASN A 26 -8.49 4.01 -0.24
CA ASN A 26 -8.50 4.05 1.22
C ASN A 26 -8.28 5.43 1.83
N LYS A 27 -8.11 6.47 1.03
CA LYS A 27 -7.70 7.79 1.53
C LYS A 27 -8.64 8.44 2.54
N HIS A 28 -9.91 8.05 2.56
CA HIS A 28 -10.90 8.63 3.48
C HIS A 28 -10.90 7.96 4.85
N CYS A 29 -10.42 6.73 4.92
CA CYS A 29 -10.46 5.92 6.14
C CYS A 29 -9.09 5.57 6.68
N TRP A 30 -8.05 5.74 5.89
CA TRP A 30 -6.70 5.30 6.23
C TRP A 30 -5.68 6.36 5.87
N LYS A 31 -4.68 6.47 6.76
CA LYS A 31 -3.51 7.30 6.52
C LYS A 31 -2.35 6.37 6.19
N HIS A 32 -1.47 6.79 5.30
CA HIS A 32 -0.34 5.96 4.90
C HIS A 32 0.98 6.71 5.05
N GLU A 33 2.05 5.94 5.21
CA GLU A 33 3.41 6.46 5.25
C GLU A 33 4.34 5.42 4.64
N VAL A 34 5.18 5.84 3.70
CA VAL A 34 6.20 4.97 3.13
C VAL A 34 7.32 4.83 4.15
N VAL A 35 7.56 3.62 4.62
CA VAL A 35 8.56 3.35 5.65
C VAL A 35 9.76 2.58 5.14
N GLY A 36 9.74 2.13 3.89
CA GLY A 36 10.87 1.45 3.29
C GLY A 36 10.77 1.36 1.79
N PHE A 37 11.92 1.29 1.12
CA PHE A 37 12.01 1.12 -0.31
C PHE A 37 13.25 0.31 -0.62
N GLN A 38 13.13 -0.63 -1.53
CA GLN A 38 14.26 -1.48 -1.90
C GLN A 38 14.16 -1.88 -3.36
N LEU A 39 15.30 -1.86 -4.06
CA LEU A 39 15.43 -2.44 -5.38
C LEU A 39 16.07 -3.80 -5.22
N GLY A 40 15.38 -4.83 -5.68
CA GLY A 40 15.88 -6.19 -5.65
C GLY A 40 16.60 -6.57 -6.92
N LEU A 41 16.78 -7.86 -7.12
CA LEU A 41 17.38 -8.39 -8.34
C LEU A 41 16.49 -8.02 -9.54
N GLU A 42 17.14 -7.75 -10.67
CA GLU A 42 16.48 -7.37 -11.93
C GLU A 42 15.62 -6.09 -11.79
N ASP A 43 16.04 -5.21 -10.87
CA ASP A 43 15.39 -3.91 -10.66
C ASP A 43 13.92 -4.02 -10.24
N VAL A 44 13.55 -5.10 -9.60
CA VAL A 44 12.20 -5.24 -9.04
C VAL A 44 12.10 -4.36 -7.79
N ALA A 45 11.20 -3.41 -7.82
CA ALA A 45 11.02 -2.49 -6.70
C ALA A 45 10.08 -3.06 -5.66
N THR A 46 10.40 -2.82 -4.40
CA THR A 46 9.55 -3.15 -3.27
C THR A 46 9.38 -1.91 -2.40
N ILE A 47 8.14 -1.58 -2.06
CA ILE A 47 7.79 -0.44 -1.23
C ILE A 47 7.07 -0.94 0.02
N LEU A 48 7.56 -0.55 1.19
CA LEU A 48 6.89 -0.88 2.45
C LEU A 48 6.12 0.34 2.93
N VAL A 49 4.84 0.15 3.20
CA VAL A 49 3.95 1.24 3.59
C VAL A 49 3.26 0.87 4.89
N GLU A 50 3.29 1.79 5.86
CA GLU A 50 2.52 1.66 7.08
C GLU A 50 1.17 2.32 6.88
N TRP A 51 0.11 1.57 7.20
CA TRP A 51 -1.25 2.06 7.12
C TRP A 51 -1.84 2.18 8.52
N VAL A 52 -2.46 3.34 8.78
CA VAL A 52 -3.08 3.62 10.08
C VAL A 52 -4.55 3.95 9.86
N GLY A 53 -5.43 3.20 10.51
CA GLY A 53 -6.86 3.47 10.47
C GLY A 53 -7.17 4.76 11.19
N LEU A 54 -7.95 5.65 10.56
CA LEU A 54 -8.32 6.92 11.16
C LEU A 54 -9.36 6.69 12.25
N ALA A 55 -9.34 7.56 13.27
CA ALA A 55 -10.27 7.48 14.39
C ALA A 55 -11.71 7.51 13.90
N GLY A 56 -12.52 6.58 14.38
CA GLY A 56 -13.90 6.44 13.92
C GLY A 56 -14.07 5.51 12.75
N ASN A 57 -12.98 5.03 12.15
CA ASN A 57 -13.01 4.17 10.98
C ASN A 57 -12.30 2.84 11.20
N GLU A 58 -12.02 2.48 12.46
CA GLU A 58 -11.26 1.27 12.78
C GLU A 58 -11.96 -0.02 12.40
N PHE A 59 -13.27 0.04 12.19
CA PHE A 59 -14.06 -1.14 11.87
C PHE A 59 -14.37 -1.25 10.38
N GLU A 60 -13.95 -0.28 9.58
CA GLU A 60 -14.14 -0.37 8.14
C GLU A 60 -13.13 -1.33 7.56
N GLU A 61 -13.58 -2.12 6.59
CA GLU A 61 -12.69 -3.06 5.93
C GLU A 61 -11.67 -2.33 5.09
N TRP A 62 -10.46 -2.86 5.12
CA TRP A 62 -9.41 -2.42 4.21
C TRP A 62 -9.78 -2.82 2.78
N GLU A 63 -9.74 -1.87 1.87
CA GLU A 63 -9.97 -2.14 0.45
C GLU A 63 -8.63 -2.20 -0.29
N HIS A 64 -8.48 -3.18 -1.15
CA HIS A 64 -7.26 -3.34 -1.91
C HIS A 64 -7.56 -3.59 -3.38
N GLU A 65 -6.58 -3.22 -4.21
CA GLU A 65 -6.65 -3.47 -5.64
C GLU A 65 -6.24 -4.90 -5.90
N ASP A 66 -7.02 -5.60 -6.70
CA ASP A 66 -6.77 -6.99 -7.03
C ASP A 66 -6.15 -7.08 -8.43
N PHE A 67 -4.84 -7.15 -8.46
CA PHE A 67 -4.11 -7.26 -9.73
C PHE A 67 -3.93 -8.72 -10.14
#